data_3d8717904aa3b2cee6162ea37d71a813
#
_entry.id   3d8717904aa3b2cee6162ea37d71a813
#
_cell.length_a   1.000
_cell.length_b   1.000
_cell.length_c   1.000
_cell.angle_alpha   90.00
_cell.angle_beta   90.00
_cell.angle_gamma   90.00
#
_symmetry.space_group_name_H-M   'P 1'
#
loop_
_entity.id
_entity.type
_entity.pdbx_description
1 polymer ?
#
loop_
_entity_poly.entity_id
_entity_poly.type
_entity_poly.pdbx_seq_one_letter_code
_entity_poly.pdbx_strand_id
1 'polypeptide(L)'
;MSPMSSHSPIRTLRQGEQVPGLPLILPEAERGRVLRITEIGEQVLHQRCRPVTEFGTVELSTLIDDMFTTMLIAEGVGLAANQVGVDLQVFVYDLTDADDVRHVGHVLNPRIEVIGAGDTEGSTLTEELDEGCLSVPGPAAPLFRPYEVRVHGLTMHGEELTHHATGYLARCFQHETAHLQGQLYVDLLAKRVRKQVLTEMTEHREQVLSRRTRLAQELGKEPAQYPQPAAASR
;
A
#
# COMPACT_ATOMS: atom_id res chain seq x y z
N MET A 1 24.27 29.83 -22.56
CA MET A 1 24.46 28.57 -21.87
C MET A 1 23.85 28.72 -20.48
N SER A 2 22.61 28.26 -20.32
CA SER A 2 21.94 28.28 -19.01
C SER A 2 22.48 27.12 -18.17
N PRO A 3 22.71 27.29 -16.86
CA PRO A 3 23.20 26.21 -16.02
C PRO A 3 22.11 25.15 -15.88
N MET A 4 22.48 23.92 -16.16
CA MET A 4 21.66 22.74 -15.86
C MET A 4 21.33 22.75 -14.36
N SER A 5 20.06 22.81 -14.05
CA SER A 5 19.55 22.67 -12.69
C SER A 5 20.03 21.33 -12.13
N SER A 6 20.96 21.40 -11.19
CA SER A 6 21.42 20.23 -10.44
C SER A 6 20.27 19.83 -9.49
N HIS A 7 19.45 18.88 -9.92
CA HIS A 7 18.54 18.22 -9.00
C HIS A 7 19.41 17.47 -7.99
N SER A 8 19.32 17.87 -6.74
CA SER A 8 19.91 17.10 -5.65
C SER A 8 19.34 15.68 -5.71
N PRO A 9 20.16 14.64 -5.50
CA PRO A 9 19.62 13.27 -5.50
C PRO A 9 18.53 13.16 -4.44
N ILE A 10 17.39 12.55 -4.80
CA ILE A 10 16.27 12.30 -3.88
C ILE A 10 16.82 11.53 -2.67
N ARG A 11 16.61 12.08 -1.49
CA ARG A 11 16.97 11.40 -0.25
C ARG A 11 16.07 10.18 -0.12
N THR A 12 16.67 9.01 0.03
CA THR A 12 15.90 7.75 0.12
C THR A 12 16.17 7.08 1.47
N LEU A 13 15.10 6.69 2.14
CA LEU A 13 15.12 5.88 3.35
C LEU A 13 14.56 4.49 3.04
N ARG A 14 15.37 3.46 3.27
CA ARG A 14 14.94 2.07 3.16
C ARG A 14 14.87 1.47 4.56
N GLN A 15 13.71 0.96 4.96
CA GLN A 15 13.44 0.48 6.32
C GLN A 15 13.79 1.53 7.40
N GLY A 16 13.62 2.83 7.09
CA GLY A 16 13.95 3.96 7.98
C GLY A 16 15.43 4.39 7.96
N GLU A 17 16.33 3.66 7.32
CA GLU A 17 17.74 3.98 7.20
C GLU A 17 18.07 4.65 5.86
N GLN A 18 18.97 5.64 5.89
CA GLN A 18 19.36 6.34 4.67
C GLN A 18 20.19 5.44 3.75
N VAL A 19 19.72 5.27 2.51
CA VAL A 19 20.39 4.48 1.48
C VAL A 19 20.64 5.35 0.26
N PRO A 20 21.90 5.59 -0.15
CA PRO A 20 22.20 6.34 -1.35
C PRO A 20 21.97 5.48 -2.61
N GLY A 21 21.46 6.11 -3.66
CA GLY A 21 21.46 5.53 -5.00
C GLY A 21 20.49 4.36 -5.22
N LEU A 22 19.42 4.27 -4.43
CA LEU A 22 18.37 3.27 -4.69
C LEU A 22 17.70 3.58 -6.03
N PRO A 23 17.61 2.59 -6.97
CA PRO A 23 17.02 2.81 -8.29
C PRO A 23 15.53 3.13 -8.18
N LEU A 24 14.97 3.80 -9.20
CA LEU A 24 13.51 4.07 -9.27
C LEU A 24 12.72 2.77 -9.30
N ILE A 25 13.12 1.81 -10.12
CA ILE A 25 12.57 0.46 -10.09
C ILE A 25 13.43 -0.36 -9.13
N LEU A 26 12.80 -0.86 -8.08
CA LEU A 26 13.49 -1.65 -7.07
C LEU A 26 13.96 -3.01 -7.62
N PRO A 27 15.10 -3.55 -7.17
CA PRO A 27 15.52 -4.91 -7.53
C PRO A 27 14.46 -5.97 -7.20
N GLU A 28 13.68 -5.77 -6.16
CA GLU A 28 12.52 -6.60 -5.80
C GLU A 28 11.48 -6.60 -6.92
N ALA A 29 11.13 -5.40 -7.41
CA ALA A 29 10.16 -5.25 -8.49
C ALA A 29 10.68 -5.79 -9.84
N GLU A 30 12.00 -5.83 -10.03
CA GLU A 30 12.59 -6.47 -11.19
C GLU A 30 12.51 -8.00 -11.13
N ARG A 31 12.70 -8.61 -9.94
CA ARG A 31 12.67 -10.07 -9.74
C ARG A 31 11.26 -10.63 -9.67
N GLY A 32 10.37 -9.93 -9.01
CA GLY A 32 9.03 -10.41 -8.71
C GLY A 32 8.12 -10.56 -9.92
N ARG A 33 6.99 -11.22 -9.70
CA ARG A 33 5.91 -11.44 -10.67
C ARG A 33 4.73 -10.53 -10.35
N VAL A 34 3.91 -10.26 -11.34
CA VAL A 34 2.65 -9.52 -11.15
C VAL A 34 1.60 -10.49 -10.60
N LEU A 35 1.12 -10.21 -9.40
CA LEU A 35 0.01 -10.95 -8.80
C LEU A 35 -1.32 -10.26 -9.10
N ARG A 36 -2.40 -11.03 -9.10
CA ARG A 36 -3.75 -10.47 -9.18
C ARG A 36 -4.05 -9.71 -7.88
N ILE A 37 -4.55 -8.50 -8.01
CA ILE A 37 -5.07 -7.76 -6.86
C ILE A 37 -6.51 -8.22 -6.60
N THR A 38 -6.79 -8.63 -5.36
CA THR A 38 -8.14 -8.98 -4.88
C THR A 38 -9.00 -7.71 -4.79
N GLU A 39 -10.27 -7.83 -5.12
CA GLU A 39 -11.20 -6.70 -5.14
C GLU A 39 -12.19 -6.80 -3.97
N ILE A 40 -12.72 -5.65 -3.56
CA ILE A 40 -13.73 -5.55 -2.51
C ILE A 40 -14.86 -6.60 -2.73
N GLY A 41 -15.22 -7.30 -1.65
CA GLY A 41 -16.17 -8.42 -1.67
C GLY A 41 -15.48 -9.80 -1.59
N GLU A 42 -14.18 -9.89 -1.86
CA GLU A 42 -13.43 -11.12 -1.66
C GLU A 42 -13.13 -11.33 -0.16
N GLN A 43 -13.40 -12.52 0.34
CA GLN A 43 -13.36 -12.84 1.78
C GLN A 43 -12.03 -12.49 2.46
N VAL A 44 -10.91 -12.71 1.77
CA VAL A 44 -9.56 -12.45 2.30
C VAL A 44 -9.34 -10.97 2.70
N LEU A 45 -10.08 -10.04 2.10
CA LEU A 45 -10.02 -8.61 2.43
C LEU A 45 -10.86 -8.22 3.66
N HIS A 46 -11.73 -9.11 4.12
CA HIS A 46 -12.68 -8.85 5.21
C HIS A 46 -12.42 -9.69 6.45
N GLN A 47 -11.23 -10.25 6.57
CA GLN A 47 -10.80 -11.03 7.74
C GLN A 47 -9.42 -10.58 8.21
N ARG A 48 -9.18 -10.74 9.50
CA ARG A 48 -7.86 -10.47 10.07
C ARG A 48 -6.85 -11.50 9.55
N CYS A 49 -5.74 -11.01 9.01
CA CYS A 49 -4.66 -11.87 8.52
C CYS A 49 -3.90 -12.55 9.65
N ARG A 50 -3.37 -13.72 9.35
CA ARG A 50 -2.51 -14.49 10.27
C ARG A 50 -1.13 -13.81 10.40
N PRO A 51 -0.52 -13.83 11.59
CA PRO A 51 0.82 -13.33 11.76
C PRO A 51 1.84 -14.19 11.02
N VAL A 52 2.92 -13.55 10.57
CA VAL A 52 4.12 -14.26 10.10
C VAL A 52 4.84 -14.82 11.31
N THR A 53 5.16 -16.11 11.26
CA THR A 53 5.87 -16.84 12.34
C THR A 53 7.19 -17.44 11.89
N GLU A 54 7.42 -17.52 10.56
CA GLU A 54 8.66 -18.02 9.96
C GLU A 54 9.30 -16.89 9.16
N PHE A 55 10.56 -16.56 9.50
CA PHE A 55 11.29 -15.43 8.94
C PHE A 55 12.46 -15.90 8.08
N GLY A 56 12.90 -15.04 7.15
CA GLY A 56 14.06 -15.30 6.29
C GLY A 56 13.84 -16.43 5.28
N THR A 57 12.61 -16.88 5.06
CA THR A 57 12.30 -17.95 4.11
C THR A 57 12.31 -17.44 2.67
N VAL A 58 12.55 -18.34 1.72
CA VAL A 58 12.50 -18.02 0.28
C VAL A 58 11.10 -17.62 -0.13
N GLU A 59 10.08 -18.28 0.42
CA GLU A 59 8.67 -18.02 0.15
C GLU A 59 8.28 -16.60 0.58
N LEU A 60 8.71 -16.16 1.77
CA LEU A 60 8.47 -14.80 2.26
C LEU A 60 9.18 -13.76 1.41
N SER A 61 10.45 -14.01 1.04
CA SER A 61 11.22 -13.14 0.16
C SER A 61 10.56 -13.02 -1.21
N THR A 62 10.11 -14.15 -1.79
CA THR A 62 9.41 -14.18 -3.07
C THR A 62 8.09 -13.41 -3.02
N LEU A 63 7.32 -13.57 -1.93
CA LEU A 63 6.08 -12.80 -1.72
C LEU A 63 6.35 -11.30 -1.70
N ILE A 64 7.38 -10.85 -0.98
CA ILE A 64 7.76 -9.43 -0.90
C ILE A 64 8.16 -8.90 -2.28
N ASP A 65 8.97 -9.64 -3.05
CA ASP A 65 9.36 -9.28 -4.42
C ASP A 65 8.10 -9.17 -5.33
N ASP A 66 7.21 -10.15 -5.31
CA ASP A 66 5.97 -10.19 -6.08
C ASP A 66 5.03 -9.00 -5.67
N MET A 67 4.98 -8.66 -4.37
CA MET A 67 4.21 -7.52 -3.88
C MET A 67 4.76 -6.18 -4.38
N PHE A 68 6.09 -5.97 -4.35
CA PHE A 68 6.70 -4.76 -4.92
C PHE A 68 6.44 -4.63 -6.42
N THR A 69 6.56 -5.75 -7.17
CA THR A 69 6.23 -5.77 -8.60
C THR A 69 4.77 -5.40 -8.85
N THR A 70 3.86 -6.01 -8.09
CA THR A 70 2.41 -5.78 -8.23
C THR A 70 2.04 -4.35 -7.88
N MET A 71 2.61 -3.80 -6.80
CA MET A 71 2.42 -2.42 -6.37
C MET A 71 2.91 -1.43 -7.45
N LEU A 72 4.09 -1.65 -8.02
CA LEU A 72 4.64 -0.83 -9.11
C LEU A 72 3.71 -0.82 -10.33
N ILE A 73 3.27 -2.01 -10.79
CA ILE A 73 2.36 -2.15 -11.95
C ILE A 73 1.00 -1.48 -11.67
N ALA A 74 0.54 -1.54 -10.44
CA ALA A 74 -0.73 -0.92 -10.04
C ALA A 74 -0.60 0.58 -9.75
N GLU A 75 0.62 1.15 -9.83
CA GLU A 75 0.94 2.54 -9.50
C GLU A 75 0.52 2.89 -8.06
N GLY A 76 0.66 1.90 -7.16
CA GLY A 76 0.36 2.05 -5.74
C GLY A 76 1.56 2.57 -4.94
N VAL A 77 1.29 3.09 -3.75
CA VAL A 77 2.29 3.56 -2.79
C VAL A 77 2.44 2.62 -1.59
N GLY A 78 1.45 1.72 -1.41
CA GLY A 78 1.42 0.65 -0.44
C GLY A 78 0.65 -0.55 -1.00
N LEU A 79 0.90 -1.73 -0.44
CA LEU A 79 0.19 -2.96 -0.77
C LEU A 79 0.29 -3.95 0.38
N ALA A 80 -0.85 -4.41 0.88
CA ALA A 80 -0.95 -5.46 1.89
C ALA A 80 -1.10 -6.86 1.26
N ALA A 81 -0.61 -7.89 1.93
CA ALA A 81 -0.57 -9.25 1.40
C ALA A 81 -1.97 -9.82 1.09
N ASN A 82 -3.00 -9.47 1.86
CA ASN A 82 -4.36 -9.92 1.57
C ASN A 82 -4.93 -9.30 0.27
N GLN A 83 -4.39 -8.17 -0.17
CA GLN A 83 -4.73 -7.59 -1.48
C GLN A 83 -4.15 -8.41 -2.65
N VAL A 84 -3.22 -9.31 -2.41
CA VAL A 84 -2.76 -10.28 -3.41
C VAL A 84 -3.19 -11.71 -3.07
N GLY A 85 -4.20 -11.85 -2.22
CA GLY A 85 -4.81 -13.13 -1.87
C GLY A 85 -4.06 -13.93 -0.80
N VAL A 86 -3.06 -13.36 -0.16
CA VAL A 86 -2.23 -14.04 0.85
C VAL A 86 -2.66 -13.63 2.26
N ASP A 87 -3.08 -14.60 3.07
CA ASP A 87 -3.53 -14.41 4.45
C ASP A 87 -2.34 -14.35 5.42
N LEU A 88 -1.51 -13.29 5.28
CA LEU A 88 -0.37 -13.01 6.17
C LEU A 88 -0.28 -11.52 6.50
N GLN A 89 0.17 -11.21 7.71
CA GLN A 89 0.40 -9.82 8.15
C GLN A 89 1.71 -9.28 7.58
N VAL A 90 1.67 -8.90 6.30
CA VAL A 90 2.78 -8.27 5.55
C VAL A 90 2.21 -7.11 4.73
N PHE A 91 2.89 -5.98 4.72
CA PHE A 91 2.70 -4.95 3.70
C PHE A 91 4.04 -4.42 3.18
N VAL A 92 4.03 -3.90 1.95
CA VAL A 92 5.14 -3.19 1.31
C VAL A 92 4.75 -1.74 1.04
N TYR A 93 5.73 -0.84 0.95
CA TYR A 93 5.50 0.57 0.63
C TYR A 93 6.67 1.16 -0.16
N ASP A 94 6.36 2.12 -1.05
CA ASP A 94 7.31 2.93 -1.80
C ASP A 94 6.62 4.25 -2.15
N LEU A 95 6.97 5.31 -1.44
CA LEU A 95 6.36 6.62 -1.63
C LEU A 95 7.33 7.76 -1.30
N THR A 96 7.09 8.91 -1.89
CA THR A 96 7.81 10.15 -1.57
C THR A 96 6.90 11.04 -0.73
N ASP A 97 7.42 11.56 0.37
CA ASP A 97 6.70 12.47 1.26
C ASP A 97 6.76 13.93 0.79
N ALA A 98 6.16 14.84 1.56
CA ALA A 98 6.10 16.28 1.25
C ALA A 98 7.47 16.97 1.31
N ASP A 99 8.47 16.36 1.93
CA ASP A 99 9.85 16.87 2.03
C ASP A 99 10.77 16.29 0.94
N ASP A 100 10.19 15.68 -0.12
CA ASP A 100 10.92 15.00 -1.19
C ASP A 100 11.80 13.83 -0.70
N VAL A 101 11.44 13.19 0.40
CA VAL A 101 12.10 11.99 0.91
C VAL A 101 11.33 10.75 0.45
N ARG A 102 12.02 9.86 -0.28
CA ARG A 102 11.45 8.56 -0.69
C ARG A 102 11.60 7.56 0.44
N HIS A 103 10.49 6.96 0.85
CA HIS A 103 10.42 5.91 1.86
C HIS A 103 10.08 4.58 1.19
N VAL A 104 10.93 3.58 1.42
CA VAL A 104 10.78 2.24 0.81
C VAL A 104 10.94 1.18 1.88
N GLY A 105 10.10 0.15 1.85
CA GLY A 105 10.26 -0.96 2.75
C GLY A 105 9.09 -1.93 2.82
N HIS A 106 9.15 -2.80 3.80
CA HIS A 106 8.11 -3.73 4.17
C HIS A 106 7.99 -3.81 5.69
N VAL A 107 6.82 -4.18 6.17
CA VAL A 107 6.57 -4.39 7.60
C VAL A 107 5.80 -5.70 7.77
N LEU A 108 6.30 -6.57 8.64
CA LEU A 108 5.65 -7.79 9.06
C LEU A 108 5.02 -7.60 10.44
N ASN A 109 3.86 -8.19 10.67
CA ASN A 109 3.14 -8.12 11.95
C ASN A 109 2.95 -6.69 12.48
N PRO A 110 2.48 -5.74 11.66
CA PRO A 110 2.44 -4.34 12.03
C PRO A 110 1.45 -4.06 13.16
N ARG A 111 1.84 -3.09 14.02
CA ARG A 111 0.99 -2.48 15.03
C ARG A 111 1.14 -0.97 14.96
N ILE A 112 0.03 -0.25 14.82
CA ILE A 112 -0.01 1.20 14.81
C ILE A 112 -0.19 1.74 16.24
N GLU A 113 0.63 2.71 16.59
CA GLU A 113 0.49 3.59 17.74
C GLU A 113 0.23 5.00 17.23
N VAL A 114 -0.93 5.57 17.59
CA VAL A 114 -1.27 6.96 17.23
C VAL A 114 -0.57 7.88 18.24
N ILE A 115 0.21 8.83 17.74
CA ILE A 115 0.92 9.79 18.59
C ILE A 115 -0.05 10.92 19.00
N GLY A 116 0.03 11.33 20.27
CA GLY A 116 -0.89 12.36 20.82
C GLY A 116 -2.28 11.86 21.21
N ALA A 117 -2.56 10.58 21.10
CA ALA A 117 -3.80 9.98 21.60
C ALA A 117 -3.64 9.65 23.09
N GLY A 118 -3.98 10.58 24.01
CA GLY A 118 -4.07 10.22 25.42
C GLY A 118 -3.51 11.17 26.45
N ASP A 119 -2.75 12.16 26.11
CA ASP A 119 -2.09 13.06 27.06
C ASP A 119 -2.71 14.47 27.02
N THR A 120 -3.83 14.67 27.71
CA THR A 120 -4.58 15.92 27.85
C THR A 120 -5.63 16.21 26.76
N GLU A 121 -6.67 16.95 27.18
CA GLU A 121 -7.73 17.50 26.33
C GLU A 121 -7.18 18.28 25.13
N GLY A 122 -7.02 17.64 23.99
CA GLY A 122 -6.60 18.34 22.78
C GLY A 122 -6.04 17.41 21.73
N SER A 123 -6.93 16.83 20.97
CA SER A 123 -6.79 16.48 19.58
C SER A 123 -5.48 15.81 19.15
N THR A 124 -5.54 14.52 18.97
CA THR A 124 -4.77 13.88 17.89
C THR A 124 -4.95 14.75 16.64
N LEU A 125 -3.86 15.34 16.14
CA LEU A 125 -3.92 16.09 14.89
C LEU A 125 -4.35 15.12 13.79
N THR A 126 -5.47 15.41 13.13
CA THR A 126 -5.98 14.63 12.00
C THR A 126 -5.88 15.44 10.72
N GLU A 127 -5.66 14.76 9.62
CA GLU A 127 -5.59 15.35 8.29
C GLU A 127 -6.64 14.71 7.37
N GLU A 128 -7.38 15.54 6.64
CA GLU A 128 -8.29 15.08 5.60
C GLU A 128 -7.58 15.11 4.24
N LEU A 129 -7.43 13.92 3.64
CA LEU A 129 -6.93 13.75 2.28
C LEU A 129 -7.76 12.71 1.56
N ASP A 130 -7.77 12.77 0.24
CA ASP A 130 -8.34 11.71 -0.58
C ASP A 130 -7.55 10.42 -0.40
N GLU A 131 -8.25 9.35 -0.10
CA GLU A 131 -7.72 8.00 0.06
C GLU A 131 -8.34 7.07 -0.97
N GLY A 132 -7.49 6.39 -1.76
CA GLY A 132 -7.86 5.36 -2.71
C GLY A 132 -7.30 4.01 -2.27
N CYS A 133 -7.73 2.94 -2.94
CA CYS A 133 -7.28 1.59 -2.64
C CYS A 133 -7.15 0.77 -3.91
N LEU A 134 -6.07 0.00 -4.05
CA LEU A 134 -5.86 -0.87 -5.19
C LEU A 134 -6.92 -1.97 -5.31
N SER A 135 -7.56 -2.35 -4.20
CA SER A 135 -8.68 -3.30 -4.13
C SER A 135 -10.06 -2.66 -4.38
N VAL A 136 -10.11 -1.32 -4.56
CA VAL A 136 -11.28 -0.54 -4.97
C VAL A 136 -10.86 0.30 -6.17
N PRO A 137 -10.67 -0.31 -7.35
CA PRO A 137 -9.99 0.31 -8.49
C PRO A 137 -10.73 1.54 -9.03
N GLY A 138 -10.04 2.68 -9.08
CA GLY A 138 -10.46 3.93 -9.69
C GLY A 138 -10.75 5.05 -8.71
N PRO A 139 -11.79 4.99 -7.87
CA PRO A 139 -12.18 6.11 -7.04
C PRO A 139 -11.31 6.30 -5.80
N ALA A 140 -11.27 7.55 -5.33
CA ALA A 140 -10.79 7.96 -4.03
C ALA A 140 -11.88 8.76 -3.31
N ALA A 141 -11.78 8.90 -1.99
CA ALA A 141 -12.70 9.71 -1.20
C ALA A 141 -11.97 10.37 -0.02
N PRO A 142 -12.42 11.56 0.41
CA PRO A 142 -11.85 12.23 1.56
C PRO A 142 -12.07 11.41 2.84
N LEU A 143 -11.00 11.22 3.58
CA LEU A 143 -10.99 10.49 4.84
C LEU A 143 -10.05 11.15 5.85
N PHE A 144 -10.52 11.33 7.08
CA PHE A 144 -9.70 11.80 8.17
C PHE A 144 -8.85 10.65 8.74
N ARG A 145 -7.54 10.88 8.86
CA ARG A 145 -6.60 9.99 9.54
C ARG A 145 -5.76 10.75 10.55
N PRO A 146 -5.34 10.13 11.66
CA PRO A 146 -4.25 10.65 12.48
C PRO A 146 -3.05 11.05 11.62
N TYR A 147 -2.58 12.30 11.82
CA TYR A 147 -1.46 12.86 11.05
C TYR A 147 -0.14 12.19 11.39
N GLU A 148 0.01 11.75 12.65
CA GLU A 148 1.26 11.23 13.18
C GLU A 148 1.04 9.87 13.86
N VAL A 149 1.84 8.89 13.42
CA VAL A 149 1.79 7.53 13.95
C VAL A 149 3.19 6.96 14.11
N ARG A 150 3.29 5.94 14.94
CA ARG A 150 4.44 5.04 14.99
C ARG A 150 3.97 3.65 14.60
N VAL A 151 4.61 3.04 13.61
CA VAL A 151 4.38 1.63 13.28
C VAL A 151 5.49 0.80 13.91
N HIS A 152 5.09 -0.22 14.64
CA HIS A 152 5.97 -1.26 15.17
C HIS A 152 5.73 -2.54 14.36
N GLY A 153 6.78 -3.28 14.07
CA GLY A 153 6.67 -4.52 13.33
C GLY A 153 8.00 -5.27 13.28
N LEU A 154 8.12 -6.12 12.30
CA LEU A 154 9.34 -6.93 12.09
C LEU A 154 9.82 -6.78 10.64
N THR A 155 11.12 -6.93 10.43
CA THR A 155 11.71 -7.13 9.10
C THR A 155 11.46 -8.55 8.61
N MET A 156 11.77 -8.84 7.34
CA MET A 156 11.71 -10.20 6.80
C MET A 156 12.64 -11.20 7.52
N HIS A 157 13.60 -10.71 8.29
CA HIS A 157 14.52 -11.52 9.10
C HIS A 157 14.06 -11.69 10.55
N GLY A 158 12.90 -11.12 10.92
CA GLY A 158 12.36 -11.19 12.28
C GLY A 158 12.97 -10.17 13.25
N GLU A 159 13.73 -9.20 12.75
CA GLU A 159 14.30 -8.12 13.54
C GLU A 159 13.22 -7.07 13.83
N GLU A 160 13.21 -6.53 15.04
CA GLU A 160 12.29 -5.45 15.40
C GLU A 160 12.54 -4.19 14.58
N LEU A 161 11.47 -3.58 14.10
CA LEU A 161 11.53 -2.29 13.47
C LEU A 161 10.48 -1.35 14.07
N THR A 162 10.82 -0.07 14.09
CA THR A 162 9.89 1.00 14.49
C THR A 162 10.09 2.17 13.55
N HIS A 163 9.00 2.56 12.86
CA HIS A 163 9.00 3.74 12.01
C HIS A 163 8.08 4.81 12.60
N HIS A 164 8.62 6.02 12.75
CA HIS A 164 7.86 7.22 12.98
C HIS A 164 7.43 7.80 11.63
N ALA A 165 6.15 8.13 11.48
CA ALA A 165 5.58 8.59 10.22
C ALA A 165 4.60 9.75 10.45
N THR A 166 4.59 10.70 9.53
CA THR A 166 3.68 11.84 9.50
C THR A 166 3.02 11.96 8.13
N GLY A 167 1.89 12.67 8.05
CA GLY A 167 1.21 13.02 6.81
C GLY A 167 0.90 11.81 5.92
N TYR A 168 1.34 11.87 4.66
CA TYR A 168 1.03 10.84 3.67
C TYR A 168 1.64 9.47 3.99
N LEU A 169 2.86 9.43 4.57
CA LEU A 169 3.48 8.18 5.03
C LEU A 169 2.67 7.56 6.18
N ALA A 170 2.23 8.38 7.14
CA ALA A 170 1.39 7.92 8.24
C ALA A 170 0.04 7.36 7.73
N ARG A 171 -0.54 7.99 6.71
CA ARG A 171 -1.75 7.53 6.04
C ARG A 171 -1.54 6.17 5.38
N CYS A 172 -0.46 6.00 4.62
CA CYS A 172 -0.09 4.74 3.99
C CYS A 172 0.00 3.61 5.03
N PHE A 173 0.75 3.80 6.11
CA PHE A 173 0.91 2.79 7.15
C PHE A 173 -0.40 2.40 7.84
N GLN A 174 -1.29 3.37 8.07
CA GLN A 174 -2.62 3.12 8.64
C GLN A 174 -3.50 2.37 7.65
N HIS A 175 -3.45 2.71 6.36
CA HIS A 175 -4.22 2.05 5.30
C HIS A 175 -3.82 0.58 5.18
N GLU A 176 -2.52 0.30 5.03
CA GLU A 176 -2.02 -1.07 4.85
C GLU A 176 -2.22 -1.92 6.12
N THR A 177 -2.04 -1.34 7.31
CA THR A 177 -2.32 -2.05 8.55
C THR A 177 -3.81 -2.36 8.72
N ALA A 178 -4.71 -1.45 8.29
CA ALA A 178 -6.17 -1.69 8.31
C ALA A 178 -6.55 -2.87 7.41
N HIS A 179 -5.95 -2.99 6.22
CA HIS A 179 -6.13 -4.15 5.34
C HIS A 179 -5.85 -5.47 6.07
N LEU A 180 -4.76 -5.53 6.83
CA LEU A 180 -4.36 -6.73 7.57
C LEU A 180 -5.27 -7.05 8.77
N GLN A 181 -6.12 -6.10 9.16
CA GLN A 181 -7.19 -6.30 10.16
C GLN A 181 -8.55 -6.60 9.51
N GLY A 182 -8.61 -6.71 8.16
CA GLY A 182 -9.84 -6.98 7.41
C GLY A 182 -10.72 -5.76 7.20
N GLN A 183 -10.16 -4.55 7.23
CA GLN A 183 -10.88 -3.29 7.06
C GLN A 183 -10.37 -2.55 5.82
N LEU A 184 -11.29 -2.09 4.98
CA LEU A 184 -10.98 -1.21 3.85
C LEU A 184 -11.36 0.24 4.19
N TYR A 185 -10.72 1.21 3.50
CA TYR A 185 -11.04 2.63 3.71
C TYR A 185 -12.52 2.95 3.49
N VAL A 186 -13.19 2.26 2.55
CA VAL A 186 -14.62 2.45 2.26
C VAL A 186 -15.53 2.07 3.43
N ASP A 187 -15.06 1.24 4.37
CA ASP A 187 -15.82 0.87 5.57
C ASP A 187 -15.87 2.01 6.59
N LEU A 188 -14.97 2.99 6.47
CA LEU A 188 -14.88 4.18 7.30
C LEU A 188 -15.72 5.35 6.74
N LEU A 189 -16.18 5.24 5.49
CA LEU A 189 -16.94 6.30 4.82
C LEU A 189 -18.41 6.33 5.27
N ALA A 190 -18.99 7.52 5.24
CA ALA A 190 -20.44 7.65 5.37
C ALA A 190 -21.16 6.85 4.27
N LYS A 191 -22.30 6.23 4.59
CA LYS A 191 -23.04 5.31 3.68
C LYS A 191 -23.27 5.88 2.28
N ARG A 192 -23.56 7.18 2.18
CA ARG A 192 -23.79 7.86 0.89
C ARG A 192 -22.51 7.92 0.07
N VAL A 193 -21.38 8.30 0.67
CA VAL A 193 -20.08 8.40 0.01
C VAL A 193 -19.60 7.01 -0.41
N ARG A 194 -19.71 6.04 0.49
CA ARG A 194 -19.38 4.63 0.16
C ARG A 194 -20.16 4.12 -1.05
N LYS A 195 -21.46 4.38 -1.13
CA LYS A 195 -22.28 3.99 -2.27
C LYS A 195 -21.82 4.63 -3.57
N GLN A 196 -21.48 5.92 -3.54
CA GLN A 196 -20.93 6.64 -4.69
C GLN A 196 -19.60 6.02 -5.13
N VAL A 197 -18.66 5.82 -4.24
CA VAL A 197 -17.35 5.18 -4.49
C VAL A 197 -17.52 3.81 -5.17
N LEU A 198 -18.42 2.96 -4.67
CA LEU A 198 -18.65 1.63 -5.26
C LEU A 198 -19.30 1.70 -6.65
N THR A 199 -20.11 2.72 -6.93
CA THR A 199 -20.65 2.97 -8.28
C THR A 199 -19.53 3.38 -9.23
N GLU A 200 -18.73 4.38 -8.86
CA GLU A 200 -17.58 4.86 -9.63
C GLU A 200 -16.53 3.76 -9.87
N MET A 201 -16.28 2.91 -8.87
CA MET A 201 -15.43 1.73 -9.05
C MET A 201 -15.93 0.84 -10.20
N THR A 202 -17.23 0.55 -10.24
CA THR A 202 -17.80 -0.29 -11.30
C THR A 202 -17.59 0.33 -12.69
N GLU A 203 -17.68 1.66 -12.78
CA GLU A 203 -17.50 2.41 -14.03
C GLU A 203 -16.03 2.45 -14.48
N HIS A 204 -15.08 2.55 -13.56
CA HIS A 204 -13.66 2.72 -13.88
C HIS A 204 -12.86 1.40 -13.92
N ARG A 205 -13.39 0.31 -13.37
CA ARG A 205 -12.69 -0.96 -13.18
C ARG A 205 -11.95 -1.44 -14.43
N GLU A 206 -12.66 -1.54 -15.56
CA GLU A 206 -12.09 -2.05 -16.81
C GLU A 206 -10.95 -1.17 -17.33
N GLN A 207 -11.04 0.14 -17.17
CA GLN A 207 -9.98 1.07 -17.56
C GLN A 207 -8.73 0.87 -16.69
N VAL A 208 -8.92 0.71 -15.38
CA VAL A 208 -7.81 0.47 -14.43
C VAL A 208 -7.13 -0.87 -14.73
N LEU A 209 -7.88 -1.94 -14.94
CA LEU A 209 -7.33 -3.26 -15.26
C LEU A 209 -6.58 -3.27 -16.59
N SER A 210 -7.11 -2.59 -17.61
CA SER A 210 -6.45 -2.42 -18.92
C SER A 210 -5.13 -1.66 -18.78
N ARG A 211 -5.08 -0.63 -17.93
CA ARG A 211 -3.85 0.11 -17.64
C ARG A 211 -2.81 -0.77 -16.96
N ARG A 212 -3.19 -1.54 -15.94
CA ARG A 212 -2.30 -2.50 -15.25
C ARG A 212 -1.73 -3.53 -16.24
N THR A 213 -2.58 -4.07 -17.13
CA THR A 213 -2.16 -5.01 -18.18
C THR A 213 -1.10 -4.39 -19.08
N ARG A 214 -1.33 -3.17 -19.56
CA ARG A 214 -0.38 -2.45 -20.43
C ARG A 214 0.95 -2.19 -19.71
N LEU A 215 0.92 -1.68 -18.48
CA LEU A 215 2.12 -1.40 -17.70
C LEU A 215 2.94 -2.67 -17.42
N ALA A 216 2.28 -3.79 -17.14
CA ALA A 216 2.97 -5.08 -17.00
C ALA A 216 3.71 -5.45 -18.28
N GLN A 217 3.05 -5.34 -19.45
CA GLN A 217 3.65 -5.64 -20.74
C GLN A 217 4.82 -4.69 -21.07
N GLU A 218 4.70 -3.38 -20.81
CA GLU A 218 5.75 -2.38 -21.00
C GLU A 218 7.01 -2.70 -20.16
N LEU A 219 6.83 -3.28 -18.99
CA LEU A 219 7.92 -3.72 -18.11
C LEU A 219 8.36 -5.18 -18.36
N GLY A 220 7.86 -5.81 -19.44
CA GLY A 220 8.23 -7.19 -19.79
C GLY A 220 7.73 -8.24 -18.80
N LYS A 221 6.66 -7.92 -18.05
CA LYS A 221 6.02 -8.82 -17.08
C LYS A 221 4.77 -9.46 -17.67
N GLU A 222 4.46 -10.68 -17.23
CA GLU A 222 3.20 -11.32 -17.54
C GLU A 222 2.06 -10.64 -16.74
N PRO A 223 1.00 -10.13 -17.42
CA PRO A 223 -0.12 -9.48 -16.73
C PRO A 223 -0.92 -10.45 -15.86
N ALA A 224 -1.42 -9.96 -14.73
CA ALA A 224 -2.33 -10.73 -13.88
C ALA A 224 -3.67 -10.97 -14.61
N GLN A 225 -4.27 -12.14 -14.34
CA GLN A 225 -5.59 -12.49 -14.84
C GLN A 225 -6.68 -12.09 -13.83
N TYR A 226 -7.68 -11.33 -14.28
CA TYR A 226 -8.82 -10.92 -13.45
C TYR A 226 -10.08 -11.65 -13.88
N PRO A 227 -10.91 -12.16 -12.94
CA PRO A 227 -12.18 -12.74 -13.28
C PRO A 227 -13.11 -11.68 -13.91
N GLN A 228 -13.89 -12.10 -14.89
CA GLN A 228 -14.95 -11.24 -15.43
C GLN A 228 -15.97 -10.94 -14.33
N PRO A 229 -16.52 -9.71 -14.26
CA PRO A 229 -17.58 -9.41 -13.31
C PRO A 229 -18.75 -10.39 -13.55
N ALA A 230 -19.30 -10.94 -12.46
CA ALA A 230 -20.49 -11.77 -12.57
C ALA A 230 -21.56 -10.96 -13.30
N ALA A 231 -22.14 -11.52 -14.38
CA ALA A 231 -23.21 -10.87 -15.10
C ALA A 231 -24.30 -10.47 -14.08
N ALA A 232 -24.62 -9.17 -14.03
CA ALA A 232 -25.68 -8.70 -13.15
C ALA A 232 -26.95 -9.51 -13.44
N SER A 233 -27.35 -10.36 -12.50
CA SER A 233 -28.63 -11.03 -12.56
C SER A 233 -29.72 -9.94 -12.57
N ARG A 234 -30.41 -9.83 -13.70
CA ARG A 234 -31.52 -8.90 -13.92
C ARG A 234 -32.69 -9.25 -13.01
#